data_1f706aafcc327f0aecd5cb51ac6673d7
#
_entry.id   1f706aafcc327f0aecd5cb51ac6673d7
#
_cell.length_a   1.000
_cell.length_b   1.000
_cell.length_c   1.000
_cell.angle_alpha   90.00
_cell.angle_beta   90.00
_cell.angle_gamma   90.00
#
_symmetry.space_group_name_H-M   'P 1'
#
loop_
_entity.id
_entity.type
_entity.pdbx_description
1 polymer ?
#
loop_
_entity_poly.entity_id
_entity_poly.type
_entity_poly.pdbx_seq_one_letter_code
_entity_poly.pdbx_strand_id
1 'polypeptide(L)'
;LKFIQSGHNTIYKILPEGESRVKNNVAQLDRNFMFSPNIAQDRQTTIQGIYEVCIGIQEPISAIQYWEQFGYRVGQQGELPAERAYQLYGVNSSLRSVRLYHQNTDHGLIRLMIWQNPTNEGLKMGSMKVKGNRWATTLTADVLNILNHIEDAKAAGWPIWYTYPRWEIIYNKERKSRPFIEPAIGVREMLMLQPLMRQVLFERFGYTVPNYGAINESSALKTSQFTHMGLVIQDDTKETLKFYDEVLGLLRVRDDVETSYESSLAGREIFDLQPKEKFYVTAFDDPRSSTTDLSAARSGRLYIIRFPDSVTLDSRFEFAQPGSLGMCLYTYQVKGLDAYCDRIKASPVQKYTTIVANEFEEMSFSFVSPDGYFWTLLESS
;
A
#
# COMPACT_ATOMS: atom_id res chain seq x y z
N LEU A 1 -23.82 -32.64 -15.83
CA LEU A 1 -24.71 -31.58 -16.27
C LEU A 1 -26.00 -32.20 -16.82
N LYS A 2 -27.09 -32.13 -16.08
CA LYS A 2 -28.45 -32.41 -16.59
C LYS A 2 -29.08 -31.05 -16.86
N PHE A 3 -29.42 -30.81 -18.11
CA PHE A 3 -30.23 -29.65 -18.50
C PHE A 3 -31.69 -29.99 -18.17
N ILE A 4 -32.33 -29.18 -17.34
CA ILE A 4 -33.77 -29.14 -17.19
C ILE A 4 -34.21 -27.81 -17.75
N GLN A 5 -34.87 -27.83 -18.89
CA GLN A 5 -35.48 -26.67 -19.52
C GLN A 5 -36.87 -26.46 -18.92
N SER A 6 -37.07 -25.44 -18.11
CA SER A 6 -38.40 -24.90 -17.81
C SER A 6 -38.36 -23.40 -17.91
N GLY A 7 -39.31 -22.85 -18.60
CA GLY A 7 -39.39 -21.52 -19.15
C GLY A 7 -39.01 -20.35 -18.22
N HIS A 8 -38.37 -19.38 -18.83
CA HIS A 8 -38.17 -17.97 -18.39
C HIS A 8 -37.67 -17.75 -16.96
N ASN A 9 -36.41 -17.91 -16.77
CA ASN A 9 -35.47 -17.33 -15.78
C ASN A 9 -34.46 -18.42 -15.34
N THR A 10 -33.28 -18.40 -15.94
CA THR A 10 -32.19 -19.28 -15.49
C THR A 10 -31.55 -18.67 -14.27
N ILE A 11 -31.93 -19.08 -13.08
CA ILE A 11 -31.25 -18.75 -11.83
C ILE A 11 -30.12 -19.78 -11.65
N TYR A 12 -28.87 -19.31 -11.71
CA TYR A 12 -27.73 -20.12 -11.31
C TYR A 12 -27.73 -20.29 -9.79
N LYS A 13 -28.12 -21.47 -9.30
CA LYS A 13 -27.97 -21.83 -7.90
C LYS A 13 -26.53 -22.29 -7.67
N ILE A 14 -25.68 -21.47 -7.09
CA ILE A 14 -24.37 -21.91 -6.58
C ILE A 14 -24.64 -22.81 -5.37
N LEU A 15 -24.22 -24.07 -5.45
CA LEU A 15 -24.40 -25.03 -4.36
C LEU A 15 -23.54 -24.60 -3.14
N PRO A 16 -24.04 -24.79 -1.90
CA PRO A 16 -23.34 -24.37 -0.66
C PRO A 16 -21.95 -25.00 -0.47
N GLU A 17 -21.68 -26.13 -1.07
CA GLU A 17 -20.37 -26.81 -1.00
C GLU A 17 -19.21 -26.04 -1.68
N GLY A 18 -19.50 -25.16 -2.64
CA GLY A 18 -18.48 -24.35 -3.31
C GLY A 18 -17.85 -23.29 -2.40
N GLU A 19 -18.65 -22.65 -1.56
CA GLU A 19 -18.15 -21.59 -0.66
C GLU A 19 -17.21 -22.13 0.42
N SER A 20 -17.50 -23.31 0.99
CA SER A 20 -16.64 -23.89 2.03
C SER A 20 -15.29 -24.37 1.47
N ARG A 21 -15.26 -24.90 0.24
CA ARG A 21 -14.02 -25.32 -0.43
C ARG A 21 -13.16 -24.14 -0.88
N VAL A 22 -13.78 -23.07 -1.35
CA VAL A 22 -13.08 -21.85 -1.74
C VAL A 22 -12.42 -21.18 -0.52
N LYS A 23 -13.16 -21.05 0.58
CA LYS A 23 -12.63 -20.49 1.85
C LYS A 23 -11.45 -21.31 2.38
N ASN A 24 -11.55 -22.64 2.35
CA ASN A 24 -10.49 -23.54 2.80
C ASN A 24 -9.24 -23.49 1.90
N ASN A 25 -9.40 -23.33 0.58
CA ASN A 25 -8.28 -23.30 -0.34
C ASN A 25 -7.54 -21.95 -0.33
N VAL A 26 -8.24 -20.83 -0.16
CA VAL A 26 -7.59 -19.51 0.04
C VAL A 26 -6.82 -19.50 1.36
N ALA A 27 -7.38 -20.05 2.44
CA ALA A 27 -6.68 -20.22 3.71
C ALA A 27 -5.47 -21.18 3.62
N GLN A 28 -5.50 -22.14 2.69
CA GLN A 28 -4.41 -23.10 2.48
C GLN A 28 -3.26 -22.51 1.64
N LEU A 29 -3.54 -21.56 0.76
CA LEU A 29 -2.52 -20.77 0.04
C LEU A 29 -1.73 -19.87 1.00
N ASP A 30 -2.40 -19.29 2.00
CA ASP A 30 -1.74 -18.52 3.04
C ASP A 30 -0.93 -19.39 4.02
N ARG A 31 -1.23 -20.70 4.14
CA ARG A 31 -0.51 -21.64 5.03
C ARG A 31 0.88 -22.04 4.55
N ASN A 32 1.20 -21.88 3.29
CA ASN A 32 2.53 -22.17 2.77
C ASN A 32 3.56 -21.07 3.08
N PHE A 33 3.16 -20.04 3.81
CA PHE A 33 3.98 -18.92 4.25
C PHE A 33 4.14 -18.96 5.76
N MET A 34 5.04 -19.84 6.26
CA MET A 34 5.23 -20.07 7.69
C MET A 34 6.29 -19.16 8.32
N PHE A 35 5.88 -18.43 9.30
CA PHE A 35 6.22 -18.22 10.70
C PHE A 35 7.65 -17.76 11.02
N SER A 36 7.75 -16.51 11.50
CA SER A 36 8.66 -16.15 12.59
C SER A 36 7.90 -16.27 13.92
N PRO A 37 8.52 -16.74 15.01
CA PRO A 37 7.85 -16.83 16.30
C PRO A 37 7.47 -15.44 16.81
N ASN A 38 6.25 -15.33 17.34
CA ASN A 38 5.78 -14.14 18.03
C ASN A 38 6.80 -13.70 19.08
N ILE A 39 7.46 -12.57 18.84
CA ILE A 39 8.06 -11.82 19.94
C ILE A 39 6.85 -11.35 20.75
N ALA A 40 6.79 -11.77 22.01
CA ALA A 40 5.75 -11.34 22.95
C ALA A 40 5.76 -9.81 22.96
N GLN A 41 4.77 -9.20 22.31
CA GLN A 41 4.59 -7.76 22.34
C GLN A 41 4.38 -7.38 23.82
N ASP A 42 5.21 -6.47 24.30
CA ASP A 42 4.94 -5.82 25.57
C ASP A 42 3.55 -5.18 25.47
N ARG A 43 2.65 -5.52 26.42
CA ARG A 43 1.26 -5.02 26.43
C ARG A 43 1.17 -3.49 26.50
N GLN A 44 2.30 -2.82 26.77
CA GLN A 44 2.38 -1.35 26.85
C GLN A 44 2.62 -0.70 25.50
N THR A 45 3.12 -1.44 24.50
CA THR A 45 3.42 -0.90 23.16
C THR A 45 2.65 -1.65 22.09
N THR A 46 2.00 -0.94 21.18
CA THR A 46 1.31 -1.52 20.03
C THR A 46 1.55 -0.65 18.79
N ILE A 47 1.71 -1.29 17.63
CA ILE A 47 1.72 -0.64 16.33
C ILE A 47 0.52 -1.12 15.52
N GLN A 48 0.01 -0.28 14.63
CA GLN A 48 -1.09 -0.61 13.72
C GLN A 48 -0.58 -0.85 12.29
N GLY A 49 -1.47 -1.02 11.32
CA GLY A 49 -1.13 -0.94 9.90
C GLY A 49 -0.74 0.48 9.48
N ILE A 50 -0.23 0.66 8.27
CA ILE A 50 0.14 1.99 7.76
C ILE A 50 -1.07 2.92 7.87
N TYR A 51 -0.90 3.97 8.65
CA TYR A 51 -1.97 4.91 9.01
C TYR A 51 -2.25 5.90 7.87
N GLU A 52 -1.19 6.56 7.35
CA GLU A 52 -1.33 7.54 6.28
C GLU A 52 -0.29 7.34 5.18
N VAL A 53 -0.71 7.66 3.97
CA VAL A 53 0.15 7.95 2.83
C VAL A 53 0.25 9.46 2.71
N CYS A 54 1.45 10.00 2.85
CA CYS A 54 1.70 11.43 2.80
C CYS A 54 2.16 11.84 1.40
N ILE A 55 1.53 12.88 0.86
CA ILE A 55 1.70 13.33 -0.51
C ILE A 55 2.00 14.83 -0.51
N GLY A 56 3.20 15.21 -0.93
CA GLY A 56 3.56 16.60 -1.15
C GLY A 56 2.81 17.18 -2.35
N ILE A 57 2.13 18.31 -2.15
CA ILE A 57 1.32 18.94 -3.19
C ILE A 57 1.49 20.46 -3.17
N GLN A 58 1.12 21.13 -4.27
CA GLN A 58 1.06 22.59 -4.38
C GLN A 58 -0.39 23.09 -4.46
N GLU A 59 -1.27 22.36 -5.14
CA GLU A 59 -2.65 22.73 -5.41
C GLU A 59 -3.63 21.88 -4.61
N PRO A 60 -4.01 22.29 -3.38
CA PRO A 60 -4.82 21.46 -2.50
C PRO A 60 -6.25 21.23 -3.03
N ILE A 61 -6.86 22.21 -3.71
CA ILE A 61 -8.24 22.10 -4.18
C ILE A 61 -8.37 20.97 -5.21
N SER A 62 -7.52 20.96 -6.23
CA SER A 62 -7.54 19.92 -7.26
C SER A 62 -7.19 18.53 -6.70
N ALA A 63 -6.25 18.48 -5.74
CA ALA A 63 -5.90 17.22 -5.07
C ALA A 63 -7.06 16.67 -4.22
N ILE A 64 -7.78 17.52 -3.48
CA ILE A 64 -8.95 17.12 -2.71
C ILE A 64 -10.05 16.62 -3.65
N GLN A 65 -10.39 17.36 -4.71
CA GLN A 65 -11.39 16.96 -5.70
C GLN A 65 -11.05 15.63 -6.38
N TYR A 66 -9.76 15.40 -6.66
CA TYR A 66 -9.30 14.11 -7.17
C TYR A 66 -9.61 12.97 -6.19
N TRP A 67 -9.25 13.12 -4.90
CA TRP A 67 -9.46 12.08 -3.90
C TRP A 67 -10.91 11.87 -3.51
N GLU A 68 -11.76 12.88 -3.65
CA GLU A 68 -13.21 12.74 -3.47
C GLU A 68 -13.82 11.76 -4.48
N GLN A 69 -13.28 11.67 -5.72
CA GLN A 69 -13.71 10.66 -6.69
C GLN A 69 -13.44 9.23 -6.19
N PHE A 70 -12.38 9.04 -5.41
CA PHE A 70 -12.03 7.78 -4.75
C PHE A 70 -12.75 7.56 -3.41
N GLY A 71 -13.66 8.44 -3.01
CA GLY A 71 -14.46 8.30 -1.80
C GLY A 71 -13.81 8.83 -0.53
N TYR A 72 -12.69 9.53 -0.64
CA TYR A 72 -12.11 10.26 0.49
C TYR A 72 -12.85 11.56 0.76
N ARG A 73 -12.76 12.06 1.99
CA ARG A 73 -13.34 13.31 2.44
C ARG A 73 -12.36 14.09 3.29
N VAL A 74 -12.44 15.41 3.25
CA VAL A 74 -11.63 16.30 4.10
C VAL A 74 -11.96 16.06 5.58
N GLY A 75 -10.93 15.92 6.38
CA GLY A 75 -10.98 15.81 7.84
C GLY A 75 -10.16 16.91 8.52
N GLN A 76 -9.20 16.51 9.34
CA GLN A 76 -8.35 17.45 10.07
C GLN A 76 -7.48 18.29 9.13
N GLN A 77 -7.25 19.53 9.54
CA GLN A 77 -6.32 20.45 8.90
C GLN A 77 -5.42 21.04 9.98
N GLY A 78 -4.18 21.30 9.64
CA GLY A 78 -3.22 21.85 10.58
C GLY A 78 -2.03 22.50 9.89
N GLU A 79 -1.25 23.21 10.70
CA GLU A 79 -0.09 23.95 10.23
C GLU A 79 1.12 23.66 11.13
N LEU A 80 2.30 23.68 10.55
CA LEU A 80 3.56 23.50 11.25
C LEU A 80 4.53 24.61 10.84
N PRO A 81 4.99 25.44 11.77
CA PRO A 81 6.01 26.45 11.48
C PRO A 81 7.31 25.81 10.99
N ALA A 82 8.09 26.52 10.19
CA ALA A 82 9.33 26.03 9.58
C ALA A 82 10.30 25.40 10.59
N GLU A 83 10.43 25.98 11.78
CA GLU A 83 11.29 25.47 12.85
C GLU A 83 10.84 24.06 13.30
N ARG A 84 9.54 23.86 13.57
CA ARG A 84 9.00 22.56 13.96
C ARG A 84 9.04 21.56 12.80
N ALA A 85 8.79 22.02 11.57
CA ALA A 85 8.91 21.20 10.37
C ALA A 85 10.35 20.71 10.19
N TYR A 86 11.34 21.55 10.48
CA TYR A 86 12.74 21.15 10.49
C TYR A 86 13.03 20.10 11.59
N GLN A 87 12.49 20.30 12.80
CA GLN A 87 12.65 19.36 13.91
C GLN A 87 12.07 17.97 13.61
N LEU A 88 10.89 17.92 12.97
CA LEU A 88 10.17 16.65 12.73
C LEU A 88 10.54 15.99 11.40
N TYR A 89 10.70 16.78 10.34
CA TYR A 89 10.85 16.28 8.97
C TYR A 89 12.22 16.62 8.34
N GLY A 90 13.04 17.43 9.00
CA GLY A 90 14.32 17.89 8.46
C GLY A 90 14.17 18.96 7.35
N VAL A 91 12.99 19.56 7.19
CA VAL A 91 12.65 20.48 6.11
C VAL A 91 12.48 21.91 6.65
N ASN A 92 13.32 22.84 6.21
CA ASN A 92 13.24 24.25 6.61
C ASN A 92 12.20 25.01 5.76
N SER A 93 10.94 24.65 5.92
CA SER A 93 9.79 25.27 5.23
C SER A 93 8.56 25.11 6.10
N SER A 94 7.69 26.08 6.17
CA SER A 94 6.39 25.91 6.80
C SER A 94 5.55 24.92 6.03
N LEU A 95 4.72 24.17 6.76
CA LEU A 95 3.87 23.10 6.25
C LEU A 95 2.43 23.37 6.67
N ARG A 96 1.50 23.26 5.73
CA ARG A 96 0.09 23.06 6.00
C ARG A 96 -0.31 21.67 5.55
N SER A 97 -1.09 20.96 6.34
CA SER A 97 -1.55 19.61 6.00
C SER A 97 -3.05 19.49 6.08
N VAL A 98 -3.59 18.64 5.20
CA VAL A 98 -5.00 18.23 5.18
C VAL A 98 -5.04 16.71 5.23
N ARG A 99 -5.66 16.16 6.27
CA ARG A 99 -5.91 14.72 6.38
C ARG A 99 -7.22 14.37 5.71
N LEU A 100 -7.18 13.38 4.82
CA LEU A 100 -8.37 12.87 4.14
C LEU A 100 -8.72 11.50 4.71
N TYR A 101 -9.97 11.32 5.06
CA TYR A 101 -10.53 10.09 5.62
C TYR A 101 -11.35 9.36 4.57
N HIS A 102 -11.35 8.03 4.64
CA HIS A 102 -12.19 7.19 3.80
C HIS A 102 -13.18 6.42 4.68
N GLN A 103 -14.46 6.78 4.63
CA GLN A 103 -15.50 6.22 5.50
C GLN A 103 -15.08 6.27 6.99
N ASN A 104 -15.17 5.16 7.72
CA ASN A 104 -14.80 5.04 9.13
C ASN A 104 -13.55 4.17 9.32
N THR A 105 -12.62 4.20 8.35
CA THR A 105 -11.38 3.42 8.44
C THR A 105 -10.38 4.09 9.38
N ASP A 106 -9.62 3.28 10.11
CA ASP A 106 -8.61 3.70 11.08
C ASP A 106 -7.18 3.66 10.50
N HIS A 107 -7.03 3.44 9.20
CA HIS A 107 -5.75 3.33 8.48
C HIS A 107 -5.95 3.52 6.97
N GLY A 108 -4.86 3.62 6.22
CA GLY A 108 -4.90 3.84 4.78
C GLY A 108 -5.43 5.23 4.39
N LEU A 109 -5.28 6.20 5.29
CA LEU A 109 -5.67 7.59 5.11
C LEU A 109 -4.68 8.31 4.18
N ILE A 110 -5.02 9.54 3.81
CA ILE A 110 -4.14 10.40 3.01
C ILE A 110 -3.82 11.65 3.82
N ARG A 111 -2.56 12.04 3.83
CA ARG A 111 -2.11 13.36 4.30
C ARG A 111 -1.59 14.15 3.12
N LEU A 112 -2.30 15.19 2.72
CA LEU A 112 -1.82 16.17 1.74
C LEU A 112 -0.92 17.17 2.46
N MET A 113 0.36 17.23 2.06
CA MET A 113 1.38 18.08 2.66
C MET A 113 1.69 19.26 1.72
N ILE A 114 1.28 20.46 2.11
CA ILE A 114 1.43 21.69 1.33
C ILE A 114 2.62 22.47 1.90
N TRP A 115 3.80 22.25 1.34
CA TRP A 115 5.02 22.97 1.71
C TRP A 115 5.03 24.37 1.10
N GLN A 116 5.35 25.40 1.89
CA GLN A 116 5.52 26.75 1.36
C GLN A 116 6.64 26.79 0.30
N ASN A 117 7.74 26.06 0.57
CA ASN A 117 8.87 25.92 -0.33
C ASN A 117 9.23 24.44 -0.45
N PRO A 118 8.63 23.70 -1.40
CA PRO A 118 8.99 22.31 -1.62
C PRO A 118 10.45 22.17 -2.07
N THR A 119 11.13 21.12 -1.64
CA THR A 119 12.54 20.90 -1.90
C THR A 119 12.83 20.48 -3.35
N ASN A 120 11.90 19.77 -3.97
CA ASN A 120 12.00 19.30 -5.35
C ASN A 120 10.64 18.82 -5.88
N GLU A 121 10.62 18.47 -7.16
CA GLU A 121 9.42 18.06 -7.90
C GLU A 121 9.03 16.56 -7.72
N GLY A 122 9.72 15.82 -6.85
CA GLY A 122 9.45 14.41 -6.60
C GLY A 122 9.86 13.47 -7.74
N LEU A 123 9.42 12.22 -7.62
CA LEU A 123 9.71 11.17 -8.61
C LEU A 123 8.94 11.33 -9.92
N LYS A 124 7.91 12.16 -9.96
CA LYS A 124 7.01 12.33 -11.10
C LYS A 124 6.50 10.97 -11.64
N MET A 125 6.41 10.80 -12.94
CA MET A 125 6.03 9.54 -13.60
C MET A 125 7.26 8.67 -13.94
N GLY A 126 8.34 8.77 -13.16
CA GLY A 126 9.52 7.93 -13.34
C GLY A 126 9.25 6.45 -13.05
N SER A 127 10.24 5.61 -13.33
CA SER A 127 10.14 4.16 -13.14
C SER A 127 9.68 3.77 -11.73
N MET A 128 8.91 2.68 -11.64
CA MET A 128 8.60 2.01 -10.37
C MET A 128 9.82 1.27 -9.80
N LYS A 129 10.75 0.88 -10.65
CA LYS A 129 11.96 0.10 -10.34
C LYS A 129 13.12 1.02 -9.92
N VAL A 130 12.95 1.79 -8.83
CA VAL A 130 13.98 2.67 -8.26
C VAL A 130 13.96 2.61 -6.73
N LYS A 131 15.11 2.72 -6.06
CA LYS A 131 15.18 2.90 -4.60
C LYS A 131 14.62 4.27 -4.23
N GLY A 132 13.82 4.32 -3.16
CA GLY A 132 13.06 5.51 -2.75
C GLY A 132 11.62 5.52 -3.27
N ASN A 133 11.27 4.64 -4.23
CA ASN A 133 9.88 4.54 -4.71
C ASN A 133 8.92 4.15 -3.58
N ARG A 134 7.78 4.86 -3.54
CA ARG A 134 6.60 4.54 -2.74
C ARG A 134 5.39 4.45 -3.65
N TRP A 135 4.51 3.49 -3.37
CA TRP A 135 3.20 3.43 -4.03
C TRP A 135 2.13 2.97 -3.05
N ALA A 136 0.88 3.23 -3.38
CA ALA A 136 -0.25 2.77 -2.57
C ALA A 136 -1.26 2.04 -3.44
N THR A 137 -1.94 1.07 -2.85
CA THR A 137 -2.85 0.19 -3.57
C THR A 137 -4.27 0.36 -3.05
N THR A 138 -5.21 0.49 -3.99
CA THR A 138 -6.63 0.70 -3.75
C THR A 138 -7.43 -0.46 -4.31
N LEU A 139 -8.30 -1.05 -3.49
CA LEU A 139 -9.31 -2.00 -3.96
C LEU A 139 -10.44 -1.22 -4.66
N THR A 140 -10.90 -1.71 -5.79
CA THR A 140 -12.05 -1.15 -6.50
C THR A 140 -13.11 -2.22 -6.77
N ALA A 141 -14.36 -1.79 -6.92
CA ALA A 141 -15.45 -2.65 -7.38
C ALA A 141 -15.40 -2.91 -8.89
N ASP A 142 -14.77 -2.01 -9.67
CA ASP A 142 -14.72 -2.08 -11.13
C ASP A 142 -13.47 -1.37 -11.67
N VAL A 143 -12.43 -2.14 -11.92
CA VAL A 143 -11.16 -1.62 -12.44
C VAL A 143 -11.29 -1.14 -13.90
N LEU A 144 -12.22 -1.69 -14.66
CA LEU A 144 -12.43 -1.29 -16.06
C LEU A 144 -13.13 0.06 -16.17
N ASN A 145 -14.04 0.37 -15.23
CA ASN A 145 -14.60 1.72 -15.15
C ASN A 145 -13.53 2.76 -14.87
N ILE A 146 -12.59 2.46 -13.96
CA ILE A 146 -11.46 3.37 -13.69
C ILE A 146 -10.57 3.51 -14.95
N LEU A 147 -10.31 2.42 -15.66
CA LEU A 147 -9.55 2.48 -16.92
C LEU A 147 -10.19 3.45 -17.93
N ASN A 148 -11.53 3.37 -18.12
CA ASN A 148 -12.23 4.29 -19.02
C ASN A 148 -12.02 5.76 -18.61
N HIS A 149 -12.14 6.08 -17.31
CA HIS A 149 -11.86 7.44 -16.82
C HIS A 149 -10.40 7.87 -17.04
N ILE A 150 -9.45 6.96 -16.92
CA ILE A 150 -8.03 7.24 -17.20
C ILE A 150 -7.81 7.53 -18.69
N GLU A 151 -8.42 6.75 -19.58
CA GLU A 151 -8.32 6.94 -21.02
C GLU A 151 -8.95 8.28 -21.45
N ASP A 152 -10.10 8.63 -20.92
CA ASP A 152 -10.75 9.93 -21.14
C ASP A 152 -9.87 11.09 -20.65
N ALA A 153 -9.32 10.99 -19.44
CA ALA A 153 -8.43 12.01 -18.88
C ALA A 153 -7.16 12.17 -19.73
N LYS A 154 -6.56 11.07 -20.19
CA LYS A 154 -5.39 11.07 -21.07
C LYS A 154 -5.72 11.71 -22.42
N ALA A 155 -6.89 11.39 -23.00
CA ALA A 155 -7.37 12.02 -24.24
C ALA A 155 -7.59 13.52 -24.07
N ALA A 156 -7.98 13.98 -22.88
CA ALA A 156 -8.10 15.39 -22.51
C ALA A 156 -6.75 16.08 -22.21
N GLY A 157 -5.62 15.37 -22.33
CA GLY A 157 -4.26 15.92 -22.18
C GLY A 157 -3.71 15.86 -20.75
N TRP A 158 -4.34 15.13 -19.81
CA TRP A 158 -3.80 14.96 -18.47
C TRP A 158 -2.53 14.08 -18.51
N PRO A 159 -1.51 14.38 -17.73
CA PRO A 159 -0.28 13.61 -17.69
C PRO A 159 -0.48 12.31 -16.88
N ILE A 160 -1.03 11.30 -17.51
CA ILE A 160 -1.27 9.97 -16.94
C ILE A 160 -0.59 8.90 -17.79
N TRP A 161 0.14 8.00 -17.12
CA TRP A 161 0.61 6.75 -17.68
C TRP A 161 0.00 5.59 -16.89
N TYR A 162 -0.31 4.47 -17.56
CA TYR A 162 -0.95 3.32 -16.91
C TYR A 162 -0.60 2.03 -17.64
N THR A 163 -0.70 0.91 -16.91
CA THR A 163 -0.74 -0.44 -17.49
C THR A 163 -2.19 -0.83 -17.73
N TYR A 164 -2.45 -1.70 -18.72
CA TYR A 164 -3.77 -2.30 -18.83
C TYR A 164 -4.02 -3.27 -17.66
N PRO A 165 -5.28 -3.40 -17.18
CA PRO A 165 -5.63 -4.34 -16.12
C PRO A 165 -5.23 -5.78 -16.49
N ARG A 166 -4.37 -6.38 -15.68
CA ARG A 166 -3.87 -7.74 -15.88
C ARG A 166 -4.49 -8.69 -14.87
N TRP A 167 -4.83 -9.86 -15.38
CA TRP A 167 -5.39 -10.92 -14.57
C TRP A 167 -4.29 -11.73 -13.89
N GLU A 168 -4.32 -11.78 -12.55
CA GLU A 168 -3.47 -12.63 -11.72
C GLU A 168 -4.31 -13.69 -11.05
N ILE A 169 -4.11 -14.95 -11.42
CA ILE A 169 -4.83 -16.07 -10.85
C ILE A 169 -4.20 -16.47 -9.53
N ILE A 170 -4.93 -16.30 -8.42
CA ILE A 170 -4.50 -16.72 -7.10
C ILE A 170 -4.72 -18.21 -6.91
N TYR A 171 -5.85 -18.76 -7.39
CA TYR A 171 -6.18 -20.17 -7.27
C TYR A 171 -6.78 -20.71 -8.55
N ASN A 172 -6.18 -21.80 -9.02
CA ASN A 172 -6.68 -22.60 -10.12
C ASN A 172 -6.07 -24.00 -10.05
N LYS A 173 -6.83 -24.97 -9.52
CA LYS A 173 -6.36 -26.31 -9.20
C LYS A 173 -5.88 -27.09 -10.42
N GLU A 174 -6.53 -26.93 -11.56
CA GLU A 174 -6.31 -27.75 -12.75
C GLU A 174 -6.16 -26.88 -14.01
N ARG A 175 -5.24 -25.94 -13.95
CA ARG A 175 -5.07 -24.91 -14.99
C ARG A 175 -4.92 -25.47 -16.41
N LYS A 176 -4.29 -26.66 -16.57
CA LYS A 176 -4.03 -27.25 -17.88
C LYS A 176 -5.25 -27.93 -18.50
N SER A 177 -6.14 -28.47 -17.66
CA SER A 177 -7.34 -29.19 -18.08
C SER A 177 -8.64 -28.39 -17.90
N ARG A 178 -8.53 -27.19 -17.41
CA ARG A 178 -9.66 -26.33 -17.08
C ARG A 178 -10.45 -25.91 -18.31
N PRO A 179 -11.78 -26.13 -18.33
CA PRO A 179 -12.63 -25.47 -19.30
C PRO A 179 -12.56 -23.94 -19.17
N PHE A 180 -12.64 -23.21 -20.28
CA PHE A 180 -12.54 -21.73 -20.24
C PHE A 180 -13.65 -21.05 -19.40
N ILE A 181 -14.77 -21.75 -19.16
CA ILE A 181 -15.89 -21.28 -18.34
C ILE A 181 -15.74 -21.60 -16.85
N GLU A 182 -14.70 -22.33 -16.44
CA GLU A 182 -14.47 -22.65 -15.03
C GLU A 182 -14.09 -21.39 -14.25
N PRO A 183 -14.74 -21.11 -13.10
CA PRO A 183 -14.43 -19.94 -12.30
C PRO A 183 -12.97 -19.96 -11.82
N ALA A 184 -12.29 -18.87 -11.97
CA ALA A 184 -10.98 -18.65 -11.39
C ALA A 184 -11.08 -17.67 -10.20
N ILE A 185 -10.23 -17.87 -9.20
CA ILE A 185 -10.07 -16.96 -8.09
C ILE A 185 -8.81 -16.14 -8.34
N GLY A 186 -8.93 -14.84 -8.31
CA GLY A 186 -7.80 -13.98 -8.60
C GLY A 186 -8.11 -12.51 -8.43
N VAL A 187 -7.17 -11.72 -8.87
CA VAL A 187 -7.28 -10.27 -8.92
C VAL A 187 -7.03 -9.79 -10.33
N ARG A 188 -7.56 -8.63 -10.66
CA ARG A 188 -7.19 -7.86 -11.83
C ARG A 188 -6.49 -6.60 -11.35
N GLU A 189 -5.26 -6.38 -11.78
CA GLU A 189 -4.41 -5.32 -11.29
C GLU A 189 -3.94 -4.41 -12.42
N MET A 190 -3.81 -3.11 -12.12
CA MET A 190 -3.22 -2.11 -13.00
C MET A 190 -2.43 -1.07 -12.19
N LEU A 191 -1.42 -0.49 -12.82
CA LEU A 191 -0.69 0.67 -12.31
C LEU A 191 -1.21 1.94 -13.00
N MET A 192 -1.37 3.00 -12.23
CA MET A 192 -1.58 4.36 -12.71
C MET A 192 -0.50 5.27 -12.13
N LEU A 193 0.22 5.95 -13.00
CA LEU A 193 1.22 6.96 -12.64
C LEU A 193 0.72 8.35 -13.05
N GLN A 194 0.82 9.26 -12.12
CA GLN A 194 0.64 10.70 -12.30
C GLN A 194 1.83 11.43 -11.69
N PRO A 195 2.05 12.71 -11.97
CA PRO A 195 3.22 13.43 -11.43
C PRO A 195 3.40 13.33 -9.92
N LEU A 196 2.30 13.30 -9.15
CA LEU A 196 2.32 13.25 -7.68
C LEU A 196 1.94 11.88 -7.11
N MET A 197 1.49 10.93 -7.97
CA MET A 197 0.81 9.73 -7.53
C MET A 197 1.33 8.49 -8.22
N ARG A 198 1.52 7.42 -7.43
CA ARG A 198 1.90 6.08 -7.86
C ARG A 198 0.90 5.11 -7.24
N GLN A 199 -0.15 4.79 -7.99
CA GLN A 199 -1.28 4.05 -7.47
C GLN A 199 -1.46 2.74 -8.21
N VAL A 200 -1.50 1.63 -7.47
CA VAL A 200 -1.94 0.34 -7.98
C VAL A 200 -3.42 0.18 -7.66
N LEU A 201 -4.18 -0.30 -8.60
CA LEU A 201 -5.61 -0.55 -8.48
C LEU A 201 -5.84 -2.05 -8.68
N PHE A 202 -6.70 -2.65 -7.86
CA PHE A 202 -7.04 -4.05 -8.03
C PHE A 202 -8.51 -4.32 -7.73
N GLU A 203 -9.05 -5.32 -8.44
CA GLU A 203 -10.40 -5.84 -8.28
C GLU A 203 -10.32 -7.34 -7.97
N ARG A 204 -11.10 -7.82 -7.00
CA ARG A 204 -11.13 -9.22 -6.61
C ARG A 204 -12.20 -10.00 -7.35
N PHE A 205 -11.90 -11.24 -7.69
CA PHE A 205 -12.83 -12.16 -8.34
C PHE A 205 -12.87 -13.49 -7.60
N GLY A 206 -14.07 -13.96 -7.27
CA GLY A 206 -14.31 -15.28 -6.69
C GLY A 206 -14.02 -15.37 -5.18
N TYR A 207 -13.63 -14.30 -4.51
CA TYR A 207 -13.42 -14.26 -3.06
C TYR A 207 -13.56 -12.86 -2.48
N THR A 208 -13.79 -12.81 -1.17
CA THR A 208 -13.85 -11.56 -0.40
C THR A 208 -12.96 -11.64 0.84
N VAL A 209 -12.41 -10.48 1.23
CA VAL A 209 -11.67 -10.30 2.50
C VAL A 209 -12.30 -9.10 3.19
N PRO A 210 -13.23 -9.31 4.15
CA PRO A 210 -14.15 -8.26 4.63
C PRO A 210 -13.47 -7.03 5.20
N ASN A 211 -12.37 -7.19 5.93
CA ASN A 211 -11.66 -6.09 6.60
C ASN A 211 -10.40 -5.62 5.83
N TYR A 212 -10.27 -6.03 4.56
CA TYR A 212 -9.13 -5.66 3.73
C TYR A 212 -9.58 -4.79 2.54
N GLY A 213 -9.96 -3.56 2.86
CA GLY A 213 -10.49 -2.57 1.94
C GLY A 213 -12.03 -2.48 2.00
N ALA A 214 -12.55 -1.35 2.48
CA ALA A 214 -13.98 -1.07 2.53
C ALA A 214 -14.37 -0.18 1.33
N ILE A 215 -15.01 -0.78 0.31
CA ILE A 215 -15.44 -0.04 -0.88
C ILE A 215 -16.52 0.98 -0.50
N ASN A 216 -16.33 2.22 -0.91
CA ASN A 216 -17.35 3.26 -0.82
C ASN A 216 -18.24 3.21 -2.08
N GLU A 217 -19.37 2.52 -1.98
CA GLU A 217 -20.31 2.35 -3.09
C GLU A 217 -20.95 3.67 -3.57
N SER A 218 -20.88 4.73 -2.76
CA SER A 218 -21.40 6.05 -3.11
C SER A 218 -20.39 6.96 -3.82
N SER A 219 -19.12 6.57 -3.85
CA SER A 219 -18.09 7.33 -4.57
C SER A 219 -18.13 7.07 -6.07
N ALA A 220 -17.68 8.04 -6.86
CA ALA A 220 -17.70 7.92 -8.33
C ALA A 220 -16.94 6.71 -8.84
N LEU A 221 -15.78 6.42 -8.24
CA LEU A 221 -14.89 5.32 -8.66
C LEU A 221 -15.06 4.04 -7.82
N LYS A 222 -15.96 4.03 -6.83
CA LYS A 222 -16.26 2.87 -5.97
C LYS A 222 -15.01 2.15 -5.48
N THR A 223 -14.19 2.87 -4.74
CA THR A 223 -12.92 2.39 -4.23
C THR A 223 -12.91 2.28 -2.71
N SER A 224 -11.93 1.59 -2.17
CA SER A 224 -11.60 1.55 -0.75
C SER A 224 -10.56 2.61 -0.38
N GLN A 225 -10.29 2.74 0.92
CA GLN A 225 -9.05 3.35 1.40
C GLN A 225 -7.83 2.60 0.84
N PHE A 226 -6.63 3.16 1.00
CA PHE A 226 -5.41 2.42 0.69
C PHE A 226 -5.32 1.15 1.55
N THR A 227 -5.15 0.01 0.88
CA THR A 227 -5.15 -1.31 1.52
C THR A 227 -3.76 -1.82 1.83
N HIS A 228 -2.83 -1.57 0.93
CA HIS A 228 -1.41 -1.87 1.11
C HIS A 228 -0.54 -0.86 0.38
N MET A 229 0.65 -0.67 0.89
CA MET A 229 1.62 0.30 0.42
C MET A 229 2.94 -0.41 0.19
N GLY A 230 3.75 0.11 -0.72
CA GLY A 230 4.96 -0.58 -1.10
C GLY A 230 6.20 0.30 -1.14
N LEU A 231 7.34 -0.37 -0.98
CA LEU A 231 8.69 0.17 -1.09
C LEU A 231 9.53 -0.69 -2.03
N VAL A 232 10.61 -0.13 -2.56
CA VAL A 232 11.59 -0.84 -3.41
C VAL A 232 12.97 -0.76 -2.77
N ILE A 233 13.60 -1.93 -2.58
CA ILE A 233 14.96 -2.06 -2.06
C ILE A 233 15.84 -2.94 -2.96
N GLN A 234 17.13 -2.98 -2.68
CA GLN A 234 18.12 -3.83 -3.31
C GLN A 234 18.52 -4.99 -2.38
N ASP A 235 19.17 -6.03 -2.89
CA ASP A 235 19.64 -7.20 -2.11
C ASP A 235 20.59 -6.82 -0.97
N ASP A 236 21.42 -5.81 -1.16
CA ASP A 236 22.37 -5.32 -0.16
C ASP A 236 21.72 -4.86 1.16
N THR A 237 20.40 -4.63 1.13
CA THR A 237 19.63 -4.18 2.30
C THR A 237 18.68 -5.24 2.85
N LYS A 238 18.78 -6.51 2.44
CA LYS A 238 17.88 -7.59 2.88
C LYS A 238 17.82 -7.76 4.40
N GLU A 239 18.97 -7.73 5.06
CA GLU A 239 19.03 -7.88 6.53
C GLU A 239 18.34 -6.74 7.28
N THR A 240 18.17 -5.59 6.63
CA THR A 240 17.45 -4.45 7.21
C THR A 240 15.95 -4.70 7.40
N LEU A 241 15.40 -5.73 6.72
CA LEU A 241 13.97 -6.08 6.83
C LEU A 241 13.60 -6.56 8.24
N LYS A 242 14.56 -7.04 9.03
CA LYS A 242 14.35 -7.38 10.45
C LYS A 242 13.92 -6.17 11.30
N PHE A 243 14.21 -4.97 10.83
CA PHE A 243 13.76 -3.76 11.49
C PHE A 243 12.22 -3.69 11.62
N TYR A 244 11.50 -4.14 10.61
CA TYR A 244 10.04 -4.03 10.56
C TYR A 244 9.33 -4.99 11.51
N ASP A 245 9.82 -6.20 11.71
CA ASP A 245 9.24 -7.16 12.65
C ASP A 245 9.91 -7.13 14.04
N GLU A 246 11.25 -7.07 14.12
CA GLU A 246 11.96 -7.14 15.39
C GLU A 246 11.98 -5.80 16.15
N VAL A 247 12.02 -4.64 15.45
CA VAL A 247 12.05 -3.32 16.09
C VAL A 247 10.68 -2.66 16.11
N LEU A 248 9.96 -2.61 14.97
CA LEU A 248 8.62 -2.03 14.92
C LEU A 248 7.54 -2.99 15.45
N GLY A 249 7.75 -4.29 15.38
CA GLY A 249 6.78 -5.29 15.86
C GLY A 249 5.65 -5.57 14.89
N LEU A 250 5.83 -5.30 13.60
CA LEU A 250 4.88 -5.69 12.55
C LEU A 250 4.88 -7.20 12.35
N LEU A 251 3.76 -7.75 11.89
CA LEU A 251 3.63 -9.18 11.61
C LEU A 251 4.14 -9.50 10.21
N ARG A 252 5.29 -10.20 10.09
CA ARG A 252 5.78 -10.69 8.80
C ARG A 252 4.86 -11.80 8.29
N VAL A 253 4.22 -11.61 7.14
CA VAL A 253 3.23 -12.53 6.55
C VAL A 253 3.68 -13.13 5.23
N ARG A 254 4.69 -12.55 4.60
CA ARG A 254 5.41 -13.11 3.44
C ARG A 254 6.88 -12.85 3.63
N ASP A 255 7.70 -13.83 3.22
CA ASP A 255 9.14 -13.71 3.26
C ASP A 255 9.75 -14.23 1.97
N ASP A 256 10.40 -13.34 1.23
CA ASP A 256 11.12 -13.63 -0.01
C ASP A 256 10.34 -14.40 -1.09
N VAL A 257 9.08 -14.07 -1.28
CA VAL A 257 8.28 -14.70 -2.34
C VAL A 257 8.75 -14.21 -3.71
N GLU A 258 9.30 -15.11 -4.50
CA GLU A 258 9.79 -14.80 -5.85
C GLU A 258 8.64 -14.46 -6.81
N THR A 259 8.81 -13.39 -7.56
CA THR A 259 7.99 -12.99 -8.69
C THR A 259 8.89 -12.68 -9.88
N SER A 260 8.66 -13.31 -11.03
CA SER A 260 9.51 -13.16 -12.20
C SER A 260 8.73 -12.60 -13.40
N TYR A 261 9.49 -12.19 -14.43
CA TYR A 261 8.95 -11.81 -15.73
C TYR A 261 7.97 -12.87 -16.28
N GLU A 262 8.26 -14.16 -16.08
CA GLU A 262 7.48 -15.27 -16.61
C GLU A 262 6.27 -15.61 -15.73
N SER A 263 6.33 -15.34 -14.43
CA SER A 263 5.32 -15.81 -13.47
C SER A 263 4.18 -14.82 -13.23
N SER A 264 4.38 -13.51 -13.45
CA SER A 264 3.38 -12.47 -13.19
C SER A 264 3.33 -11.44 -14.30
N LEU A 265 2.18 -11.34 -14.96
CA LEU A 265 1.94 -10.33 -16.00
C LEU A 265 1.82 -8.92 -15.38
N ALA A 266 1.10 -8.80 -14.27
CA ALA A 266 0.95 -7.52 -13.57
C ALA A 266 2.30 -7.04 -13.01
N GLY A 267 3.03 -7.90 -12.28
CA GLY A 267 4.35 -7.57 -11.76
C GLY A 267 5.35 -7.15 -12.84
N ARG A 268 5.32 -7.85 -13.99
CA ARG A 268 6.15 -7.51 -15.14
C ARG A 268 5.89 -6.10 -15.65
N GLU A 269 4.63 -5.72 -15.83
CA GLU A 269 4.28 -4.41 -16.39
C GLU A 269 4.41 -3.27 -15.36
N ILE A 270 4.07 -3.54 -14.09
CA ILE A 270 4.19 -2.55 -13.01
C ILE A 270 5.65 -2.16 -12.79
N PHE A 271 6.57 -3.12 -12.81
CA PHE A 271 7.99 -2.89 -12.55
C PHE A 271 8.85 -2.88 -13.83
N ASP A 272 8.24 -2.91 -15.01
CA ASP A 272 8.97 -2.97 -16.29
C ASP A 272 10.08 -4.01 -16.28
N LEU A 273 9.73 -5.26 -15.90
CA LEU A 273 10.69 -6.35 -15.84
C LEU A 273 11.11 -6.74 -17.26
N GLN A 274 12.40 -6.95 -17.43
CA GLN A 274 12.94 -7.54 -18.66
C GLN A 274 12.95 -9.08 -18.58
N PRO A 275 13.04 -9.81 -19.69
CA PRO A 275 13.14 -11.26 -19.69
C PRO A 275 14.22 -11.76 -18.73
N LYS A 276 13.88 -12.73 -17.90
CA LYS A 276 14.72 -13.32 -16.82
C LYS A 276 14.89 -12.43 -15.56
N GLU A 277 14.39 -11.20 -15.56
CA GLU A 277 14.36 -10.40 -14.34
C GLU A 277 13.32 -10.93 -13.36
N LYS A 278 13.60 -10.76 -12.09
CA LYS A 278 12.75 -11.13 -10.98
C LYS A 278 12.94 -10.18 -9.80
N PHE A 279 11.98 -10.20 -8.89
CA PHE A 279 12.06 -9.57 -7.60
C PHE A 279 11.50 -10.51 -6.52
N TYR A 280 11.76 -10.17 -5.28
CA TYR A 280 11.24 -10.88 -4.12
C TYR A 280 10.30 -9.98 -3.32
N VAL A 281 9.24 -10.56 -2.78
CA VAL A 281 8.25 -9.85 -2.00
C VAL A 281 8.33 -10.28 -0.55
N THR A 282 8.57 -9.32 0.33
CA THR A 282 8.38 -9.47 1.77
C THR A 282 7.22 -8.58 2.19
N ALA A 283 6.33 -9.08 3.06
CA ALA A 283 5.16 -8.33 3.48
C ALA A 283 4.98 -8.35 5.00
N PHE A 284 4.56 -7.20 5.54
CA PHE A 284 4.34 -6.98 6.96
C PHE A 284 2.93 -6.44 7.18
N ASP A 285 2.18 -7.09 8.06
CA ASP A 285 0.81 -6.71 8.43
C ASP A 285 0.76 -5.99 9.79
N ASP A 286 -0.37 -5.34 10.01
CA ASP A 286 -0.85 -4.98 11.33
C ASP A 286 -0.81 -6.22 12.23
N PRO A 287 -0.19 -6.18 13.42
CA PRO A 287 -0.11 -7.35 14.31
C PRO A 287 -1.47 -7.90 14.75
N ARG A 288 -2.54 -7.11 14.62
CA ARG A 288 -3.92 -7.55 14.88
C ARG A 288 -4.51 -8.35 13.70
N SER A 289 -3.83 -8.37 12.54
CA SER A 289 -4.29 -9.10 11.36
C SER A 289 -4.10 -10.60 11.53
N SER A 290 -5.04 -11.39 11.02
CA SER A 290 -4.91 -12.84 10.96
C SER A 290 -4.45 -13.31 9.58
N THR A 291 -3.51 -14.26 9.57
CA THR A 291 -3.06 -14.95 8.35
C THR A 291 -3.84 -16.22 8.06
N THR A 292 -4.61 -16.70 9.05
CA THR A 292 -5.36 -17.98 8.96
C THR A 292 -6.86 -17.79 8.88
N ASP A 293 -7.37 -16.65 9.33
CA ASP A 293 -8.77 -16.25 9.26
C ASP A 293 -8.93 -14.99 8.42
N LEU A 294 -9.44 -15.15 7.20
CA LEU A 294 -9.66 -14.02 6.29
C LEU A 294 -10.67 -12.99 6.83
N SER A 295 -11.57 -13.40 7.72
CA SER A 295 -12.52 -12.47 8.36
C SER A 295 -11.84 -11.51 9.33
N ALA A 296 -10.69 -11.89 9.85
CA ALA A 296 -9.86 -11.09 10.75
C ALA A 296 -8.60 -10.50 10.07
N ALA A 297 -8.44 -10.70 8.76
CA ALA A 297 -7.36 -10.05 7.98
C ALA A 297 -7.63 -8.54 7.91
N ARG A 298 -6.58 -7.73 8.14
CA ARG A 298 -6.65 -6.26 8.11
C ARG A 298 -5.80 -5.69 6.99
N SER A 299 -6.26 -4.60 6.39
CA SER A 299 -5.44 -3.78 5.48
C SER A 299 -4.47 -2.87 6.25
N GLY A 300 -3.70 -2.07 5.54
CA GLY A 300 -2.57 -1.29 6.09
C GLY A 300 -1.24 -2.03 5.98
N ARG A 301 -1.18 -3.05 5.10
CA ARG A 301 0.00 -3.89 4.85
C ARG A 301 1.14 -3.09 4.21
N LEU A 302 2.37 -3.37 4.62
CA LEU A 302 3.58 -2.94 3.95
C LEU A 302 4.11 -4.06 3.06
N TYR A 303 4.27 -3.79 1.75
CA TYR A 303 5.01 -4.62 0.81
C TYR A 303 6.40 -4.06 0.58
N ILE A 304 7.41 -4.92 0.62
CA ILE A 304 8.77 -4.56 0.23
C ILE A 304 9.15 -5.41 -0.97
N ILE A 305 9.39 -4.73 -2.07
CA ILE A 305 9.85 -5.31 -3.32
C ILE A 305 11.38 -5.22 -3.35
N ARG A 306 12.04 -6.36 -3.29
CA ARG A 306 13.48 -6.47 -3.27
C ARG A 306 14.00 -7.01 -4.60
N PHE A 307 14.83 -6.23 -5.26
CA PHE A 307 15.50 -6.64 -6.49
C PHE A 307 16.86 -7.26 -6.18
N PRO A 308 17.25 -8.36 -6.84
CA PRO A 308 18.58 -8.92 -6.71
C PRO A 308 19.66 -7.99 -7.29
N ASP A 309 20.90 -8.13 -6.88
CA ASP A 309 22.03 -7.30 -7.32
C ASP A 309 22.28 -7.36 -8.84
N SER A 310 21.78 -8.41 -9.51
CA SER A 310 21.79 -8.50 -10.97
C SER A 310 20.89 -7.48 -11.68
N VAL A 311 19.99 -6.81 -10.95
CA VAL A 311 19.14 -5.74 -11.44
C VAL A 311 19.60 -4.43 -10.82
N THR A 312 20.22 -3.56 -11.60
CA THR A 312 20.69 -2.26 -11.11
C THR A 312 19.50 -1.32 -10.87
N LEU A 313 19.41 -0.79 -9.66
CA LEU A 313 18.43 0.22 -9.28
C LEU A 313 19.06 1.59 -9.08
N ASP A 314 18.49 2.61 -9.72
CA ASP A 314 18.82 4.00 -9.39
C ASP A 314 18.36 4.34 -7.97
N SER A 315 19.20 5.07 -7.23
CA SER A 315 18.80 5.65 -5.96
C SER A 315 18.13 7.01 -6.20
N ARG A 316 16.90 7.16 -5.69
CA ARG A 316 16.06 8.35 -5.83
C ARG A 316 15.44 8.79 -4.50
N PHE A 317 16.08 8.46 -3.39
CA PHE A 317 15.56 8.80 -2.05
C PHE A 317 15.35 10.29 -1.88
N GLU A 318 16.24 11.13 -2.43
CA GLU A 318 16.14 12.60 -2.34
C GLU A 318 14.86 13.16 -2.96
N PHE A 319 14.23 12.44 -3.89
CA PHE A 319 12.97 12.82 -4.54
C PHE A 319 11.73 12.21 -3.89
N ALA A 320 11.88 11.44 -2.81
CA ALA A 320 10.79 10.68 -2.20
C ALA A 320 10.83 10.72 -0.66
N GLN A 321 11.14 11.88 -0.11
CA GLN A 321 11.18 12.15 1.34
C GLN A 321 10.43 13.44 1.66
N PRO A 322 10.12 13.74 2.94
CA PRO A 322 9.45 14.96 3.33
C PRO A 322 10.09 16.21 2.69
N GLY A 323 9.26 17.14 2.25
CA GLY A 323 9.68 18.31 1.47
C GLY A 323 9.54 18.12 -0.05
N SER A 324 9.62 16.89 -0.56
CA SER A 324 9.40 16.59 -1.98
C SER A 324 7.93 16.64 -2.35
N LEU A 325 7.62 16.97 -3.60
CA LEU A 325 6.28 16.75 -4.15
C LEU A 325 6.05 15.27 -4.41
N GLY A 326 4.77 14.85 -4.45
CA GLY A 326 4.38 13.46 -4.62
C GLY A 326 4.47 12.62 -3.34
N MET A 327 4.44 11.29 -3.49
CA MET A 327 4.44 10.36 -2.37
C MET A 327 5.79 10.37 -1.65
N CYS A 328 5.83 10.89 -0.44
CA CYS A 328 7.09 11.21 0.25
C CYS A 328 7.26 10.53 1.61
N LEU A 329 6.17 10.04 2.24
CA LEU A 329 6.21 9.53 3.61
C LEU A 329 5.06 8.53 3.83
N TYR A 330 5.28 7.54 4.69
CA TYR A 330 4.22 6.78 5.35
C TYR A 330 4.30 6.97 6.85
N THR A 331 3.15 6.92 7.53
CA THR A 331 3.07 7.01 8.98
C THR A 331 2.45 5.76 9.59
N TYR A 332 2.82 5.48 10.83
CA TYR A 332 2.17 4.49 11.67
C TYR A 332 1.62 5.14 12.92
N GLN A 333 0.46 4.70 13.37
CA GLN A 333 0.01 4.97 14.74
C GLN A 333 0.58 3.93 15.69
N VAL A 334 1.07 4.39 16.83
CA VAL A 334 1.62 3.54 17.89
C VAL A 334 1.05 3.96 19.24
N LYS A 335 0.96 3.03 20.17
CA LYS A 335 0.76 3.32 21.59
C LYS A 335 2.09 3.14 22.31
N GLY A 336 2.47 4.12 23.12
CA GLY A 336 3.74 4.14 23.84
C GLY A 336 4.90 4.65 22.96
N LEU A 337 4.74 5.82 22.39
CA LEU A 337 5.71 6.46 21.45
C LEU A 337 7.09 6.60 22.06
N ASP A 338 7.22 6.92 23.38
CA ASP A 338 8.51 7.01 24.07
C ASP A 338 9.29 5.70 24.00
N ALA A 339 8.63 4.56 24.27
CA ALA A 339 9.26 3.26 24.22
C ALA A 339 9.65 2.86 22.78
N TYR A 340 8.86 3.25 21.77
CA TYR A 340 9.25 3.12 20.38
C TYR A 340 10.47 3.96 20.04
N CYS A 341 10.50 5.22 20.49
CA CYS A 341 11.61 6.13 20.29
C CYS A 341 12.92 5.53 20.84
N ASP A 342 12.91 5.03 22.07
CA ASP A 342 14.10 4.41 22.69
C ASP A 342 14.55 3.15 21.95
N ARG A 343 13.62 2.28 21.57
CA ARG A 343 13.91 1.07 20.82
C ARG A 343 14.48 1.36 19.42
N ILE A 344 13.92 2.33 18.72
CA ILE A 344 14.40 2.75 17.40
C ILE A 344 15.78 3.38 17.51
N LYS A 345 16.03 4.24 18.48
CA LYS A 345 17.37 4.82 18.72
C LYS A 345 18.44 3.78 19.03
N ALA A 346 18.06 2.68 19.66
CA ALA A 346 18.95 1.55 19.93
C ALA A 346 19.18 0.64 18.71
N SER A 347 18.46 0.83 17.62
CA SER A 347 18.54 0.04 16.38
C SER A 347 19.44 0.75 15.34
N PRO A 348 19.84 0.07 14.23
CA PRO A 348 20.74 0.64 13.22
C PRO A 348 20.03 1.63 12.27
N VAL A 349 19.19 2.55 12.79
CA VAL A 349 18.58 3.62 12.00
C VAL A 349 19.64 4.65 11.57
N GLN A 350 19.44 5.24 10.39
CA GLN A 350 20.39 6.20 9.84
C GLN A 350 20.28 7.58 10.50
N LYS A 351 19.06 8.00 10.80
CA LYS A 351 18.74 9.31 11.43
C LYS A 351 17.45 9.19 12.23
N TYR A 352 17.30 10.05 13.23
CA TYR A 352 16.05 10.18 13.98
C TYR A 352 15.90 11.61 14.53
N THR A 353 14.67 11.98 14.88
CA THR A 353 14.32 13.29 15.47
C THR A 353 14.13 13.19 16.99
N THR A 354 13.70 14.27 17.60
CA THR A 354 13.05 14.26 18.92
C THR A 354 11.55 14.05 18.76
N ILE A 355 10.85 13.69 19.84
CA ILE A 355 9.41 13.68 19.86
C ILE A 355 8.90 15.12 19.90
N VAL A 356 8.08 15.51 18.92
CA VAL A 356 7.47 16.83 18.80
C VAL A 356 6.03 16.71 18.29
N ALA A 357 5.19 17.70 18.59
CA ALA A 357 3.84 17.76 18.02
C ALA A 357 3.90 18.05 16.52
N ASN A 358 3.16 17.30 15.72
CA ASN A 358 3.00 17.52 14.29
C ASN A 358 1.97 18.63 13.99
N GLU A 359 1.60 18.82 12.73
CA GLU A 359 0.63 19.83 12.28
C GLU A 359 -0.81 19.62 12.79
N PHE A 360 -1.11 18.45 13.34
CA PHE A 360 -2.40 18.12 13.96
C PHE A 360 -2.34 18.05 15.49
N GLU A 361 -1.25 18.57 16.07
CA GLU A 361 -0.93 18.52 17.51
C GLU A 361 -0.79 17.09 18.08
N GLU A 362 -0.50 16.10 17.22
CA GLU A 362 -0.21 14.73 17.65
C GLU A 362 1.29 14.57 17.92
N MET A 363 1.64 14.00 19.08
CA MET A 363 3.03 13.69 19.40
C MET A 363 3.61 12.72 18.39
N SER A 364 4.72 13.08 17.79
CA SER A 364 5.28 12.43 16.60
C SER A 364 6.78 12.28 16.70
N PHE A 365 7.31 11.20 16.13
CA PHE A 365 8.72 10.87 16.08
C PHE A 365 9.08 10.37 14.67
N SER A 366 10.08 10.99 14.04
CA SER A 366 10.52 10.61 12.70
C SER A 366 11.91 10.00 12.70
N PHE A 367 12.14 9.10 11.75
CA PHE A 367 13.44 8.45 11.57
C PHE A 367 13.62 8.00 10.12
N VAL A 368 14.87 7.68 9.76
CA VAL A 368 15.23 7.00 8.50
C VAL A 368 15.61 5.58 8.84
N SER A 369 14.82 4.62 8.35
CA SER A 369 15.05 3.19 8.57
C SER A 369 16.39 2.70 7.96
N PRO A 370 16.90 1.53 8.36
CA PRO A 370 18.17 1.02 7.85
C PRO A 370 18.22 0.89 6.32
N ASP A 371 17.08 0.67 5.67
CA ASP A 371 16.94 0.58 4.20
C ASP A 371 16.79 1.96 3.51
N GLY A 372 16.88 3.07 4.27
CA GLY A 372 16.92 4.43 3.75
C GLY A 372 15.59 5.15 3.64
N TYR A 373 14.48 4.54 4.03
CA TYR A 373 13.16 5.18 3.96
C TYR A 373 12.85 6.04 5.19
N PHE A 374 12.27 7.21 4.94
CA PHE A 374 11.80 8.11 5.99
C PHE A 374 10.42 7.67 6.50
N TRP A 375 10.24 7.64 7.82
CA TRP A 375 9.03 7.23 8.53
C TRP A 375 8.67 8.21 9.63
N THR A 376 7.38 8.27 9.98
CA THR A 376 6.92 8.99 11.18
C THR A 376 5.98 8.08 11.97
N LEU A 377 6.22 7.95 13.27
CA LEU A 377 5.31 7.35 14.23
C LEU A 377 4.49 8.46 14.89
N LEU A 378 3.21 8.20 15.12
CA LEU A 378 2.25 9.08 15.76
C LEU A 378 1.74 8.39 17.03
N GLU A 379 1.74 9.08 18.18
CA GLU A 379 1.08 8.54 19.38
C GLU A 379 -0.41 8.41 19.12
N SER A 380 -0.96 7.21 19.33
CA SER A 380 -2.41 7.00 19.29
C SER A 380 -3.06 7.52 20.55
N SER A 381 -4.13 8.28 20.41
CA SER A 381 -4.98 8.72 21.52
C SER A 381 -5.65 7.57 22.27
#